data_c8dbfdf408c7b59f65dae9b58ebb375a
#
_entry.id   c8dbfdf408c7b59f65dae9b58ebb375a
#
_cell.length_a   1.000
_cell.length_b   1.000
_cell.length_c   1.000
_cell.angle_alpha   90.00
_cell.angle_beta   90.00
_cell.angle_gamma   90.00
#
_symmetry.space_group_name_H-M   'P 1'
#
loop_
_entity.id
_entity.type
_entity.pdbx_description
1 polymer ?
#
loop_
_entity_poly.entity_id
_entity_poly.type
_entity_poly.pdbx_seq_one_letter_code
_entity_poly.pdbx_strand_id
1 'polypeptide(L)'
;MVQPDFVKALLAKLKEHKIHTAIETTGYIKKEIFRELAPMFDLLLFDVKHYDSDEHYEGTHVHNELIIENLAWAISQGIEVLPRIPVIPDFNDSLDDAKGIAALLNQVGAKKVQLLPFHQFGENKLSFTRKDLFL
;
A
#
# COMPACT_ATOMS: atom_id res chain seq x y z
N MET A 1 -10.98 2.66 3.15
CA MET A 1 -11.30 3.30 4.46
C MET A 1 -12.75 3.73 4.42
N VAL A 2 -13.55 3.08 5.23
CA VAL A 2 -15.03 3.12 5.08
C VAL A 2 -15.69 4.23 5.93
N GLN A 3 -14.99 4.75 6.97
CA GLN A 3 -15.56 5.76 7.87
C GLN A 3 -14.51 6.83 8.24
N PRO A 4 -14.29 7.82 7.37
CA PRO A 4 -13.26 8.84 7.58
C PRO A 4 -13.43 9.63 8.89
N ASP A 5 -14.65 9.99 9.24
CA ASP A 5 -14.91 10.79 10.45
C ASP A 5 -14.59 10.05 11.74
N PHE A 6 -14.89 8.74 11.79
CA PHE A 6 -14.49 7.89 12.91
C PHE A 6 -12.96 7.81 13.02
N VAL A 7 -12.27 7.59 11.89
CA VAL A 7 -10.80 7.50 11.86
C VAL A 7 -10.17 8.80 12.35
N LYS A 8 -10.66 9.96 11.89
CA LYS A 8 -10.18 11.26 12.36
C LYS A 8 -10.35 11.45 13.86
N ALA A 9 -11.54 11.13 14.38
CA ALA A 9 -11.82 11.25 15.81
C ALA A 9 -10.92 10.35 16.65
N LEU A 10 -10.72 9.11 16.19
CA LEU A 10 -9.84 8.15 16.84
C LEU A 10 -8.39 8.64 16.84
N LEU A 11 -7.86 9.05 15.68
CA LEU A 11 -6.48 9.53 15.55
C LEU A 11 -6.22 10.77 16.41
N ALA A 12 -7.18 11.71 16.46
CA ALA A 12 -7.06 12.87 17.32
C ALA A 12 -6.91 12.48 18.80
N LYS A 13 -7.72 11.51 19.26
CA LYS A 13 -7.65 11.00 20.64
C LYS A 13 -6.33 10.26 20.92
N LEU A 14 -5.89 9.42 19.99
CA LEU A 14 -4.62 8.70 20.13
C LEU A 14 -3.43 9.67 20.21
N LYS A 15 -3.45 10.75 19.42
CA LYS A 15 -2.43 11.78 19.44
C LYS A 15 -2.40 12.54 20.77
N GLU A 16 -3.56 12.86 21.36
CA GLU A 16 -3.65 13.47 22.70
C GLU A 16 -2.92 12.60 23.74
N HIS A 17 -3.00 11.29 23.61
CA HIS A 17 -2.33 10.31 24.49
C HIS A 17 -0.91 9.94 24.07
N LYS A 18 -0.34 10.62 23.05
CA LYS A 18 1.01 10.36 22.50
C LYS A 18 1.21 8.90 22.05
N ILE A 19 0.15 8.28 21.54
CA ILE A 19 0.20 6.93 20.99
C ILE A 19 0.62 7.03 19.51
N HIS A 20 1.74 6.37 19.15
CA HIS A 20 2.19 6.27 17.77
C HIS A 20 1.22 5.45 16.93
N THR A 21 0.88 5.96 15.76
CA THR A 21 -0.12 5.35 14.87
C THR A 21 0.49 4.95 13.54
N ALA A 22 0.21 3.73 13.11
CA ALA A 22 0.56 3.24 11.79
C ALA A 22 -0.67 2.65 11.11
N ILE A 23 -0.73 2.76 9.79
CA ILE A 23 -1.79 2.14 8.99
C ILE A 23 -1.20 1.33 7.85
N GLU A 24 -1.75 0.15 7.61
CA GLU A 24 -1.54 -0.61 6.39
C GLU A 24 -2.57 -0.19 5.34
N THR A 25 -2.11 0.16 4.16
CA THR A 25 -2.97 0.65 3.09
C THR A 25 -2.43 0.30 1.72
N THR A 26 -3.32 0.10 0.76
CA THR A 26 -2.96 0.06 -0.66
C THR A 26 -2.98 1.45 -1.30
N GLY A 27 -3.52 2.45 -0.60
CA GLY A 27 -3.71 3.78 -1.15
C GLY A 27 -4.82 3.89 -2.20
N TYR A 28 -5.61 2.83 -2.44
CA TYR A 28 -6.72 2.87 -3.37
C TYR A 28 -7.95 3.54 -2.73
N ILE A 29 -7.88 4.85 -2.62
CA ILE A 29 -8.90 5.71 -2.04
C ILE A 29 -8.88 7.07 -2.74
N LYS A 30 -10.03 7.76 -2.79
CA LYS A 30 -10.11 9.10 -3.39
C LYS A 30 -9.03 10.04 -2.81
N LYS A 31 -8.39 10.79 -3.69
CA LYS A 31 -7.26 11.69 -3.35
C LYS A 31 -7.60 12.64 -2.20
N GLU A 32 -8.80 13.21 -2.22
CA GLU A 32 -9.25 14.18 -1.22
C GLU A 32 -9.27 13.55 0.17
N ILE A 33 -9.81 12.33 0.28
CA ILE A 33 -9.88 11.59 1.54
C ILE A 33 -8.48 11.16 1.99
N PHE A 34 -7.66 10.65 1.05
CA PHE A 34 -6.29 10.24 1.34
C PHE A 34 -5.47 11.42 1.88
N ARG A 35 -5.51 12.57 1.19
CA ARG A 35 -4.76 13.77 1.56
C ARG A 35 -5.19 14.37 2.90
N GLU A 36 -6.43 14.16 3.29
CA GLU A 36 -6.94 14.58 4.58
C GLU A 36 -6.48 13.66 5.72
N LEU A 37 -6.48 12.34 5.49
CA LEU A 37 -6.20 11.34 6.54
C LEU A 37 -4.73 10.97 6.67
N ALA A 38 -3.99 10.87 5.56
CA ALA A 38 -2.62 10.40 5.57
C ALA A 38 -1.69 11.19 6.50
N PRO A 39 -1.76 12.54 6.57
CA PRO A 39 -0.93 13.32 7.48
C PRO A 39 -1.22 13.11 8.97
N MET A 40 -2.34 12.49 9.30
CA MET A 40 -2.72 12.24 10.69
C MET A 40 -2.06 10.99 11.28
N PHE A 41 -1.51 10.12 10.43
CA PHE A 41 -0.76 8.94 10.85
C PHE A 41 0.73 9.26 11.00
N ASP A 42 1.40 8.57 11.92
CA ASP A 42 2.85 8.67 12.10
C ASP A 42 3.61 7.84 11.08
N LEU A 43 3.00 6.76 10.57
CA LEU A 43 3.60 5.86 9.58
C LEU A 43 2.53 5.28 8.65
N LEU A 44 2.80 5.34 7.35
CA LEU A 44 2.04 4.60 6.34
C LEU A 44 2.83 3.37 5.88
N LEU A 45 2.29 2.19 6.12
CA LEU A 45 2.75 0.93 5.53
C LEU A 45 1.99 0.75 4.22
N PHE A 46 2.65 1.06 3.09
CA PHE A 46 1.98 1.25 1.81
C PHE A 46 2.26 0.08 0.86
N ASP A 47 1.28 -0.74 0.59
CA ASP A 47 1.44 -1.92 -0.26
C ASP A 47 1.43 -1.56 -1.75
N VAL A 48 2.52 -1.87 -2.43
CA VAL A 48 2.67 -1.75 -3.88
C VAL A 48 2.77 -3.16 -4.46
N LYS A 49 1.76 -3.57 -5.20
CA LYS A 49 1.65 -4.97 -5.66
C LYS A 49 2.24 -5.20 -7.04
N HIS A 50 2.13 -4.23 -7.93
CA HIS A 50 2.73 -4.29 -9.26
C HIS A 50 3.04 -2.89 -9.79
N TYR A 51 4.11 -2.74 -10.58
CA TYR A 51 4.48 -1.46 -11.21
C TYR A 51 3.68 -1.20 -12.50
N ASP A 52 3.33 -2.25 -13.23
CA ASP A 52 2.52 -2.17 -14.44
C ASP A 52 1.04 -2.13 -14.11
N SER A 53 0.29 -1.21 -14.71
CA SER A 53 -1.12 -0.99 -14.39
C SER A 53 -2.03 -2.11 -14.89
N ASP A 54 -1.74 -2.67 -16.06
CA ASP A 54 -2.56 -3.74 -16.63
C ASP A 54 -2.33 -5.05 -15.88
N GLU A 55 -1.08 -5.38 -15.55
CA GLU A 55 -0.75 -6.53 -14.71
C GLU A 55 -1.33 -6.38 -13.30
N HIS A 56 -1.31 -5.15 -12.75
CA HIS A 56 -1.98 -4.88 -11.48
C HIS A 56 -3.48 -5.15 -11.55
N TYR A 57 -4.13 -4.74 -12.66
CA TYR A 57 -5.55 -4.99 -12.88
C TYR A 57 -5.86 -6.48 -12.98
N GLU A 58 -5.05 -7.24 -13.72
CA GLU A 58 -5.22 -8.69 -13.83
C GLU A 58 -5.17 -9.40 -12.47
N GLY A 59 -4.30 -8.95 -11.57
CA GLY A 59 -4.16 -9.54 -10.24
C GLY A 59 -5.11 -9.01 -9.18
N THR A 60 -5.59 -7.77 -9.30
CA THR A 60 -6.34 -7.09 -8.22
C THR A 60 -7.70 -6.53 -8.65
N HIS A 61 -8.00 -6.52 -9.94
CA HIS A 61 -9.18 -5.89 -10.55
C HIS A 61 -9.27 -4.37 -10.38
N VAL A 62 -8.17 -3.71 -10.08
CA VAL A 62 -8.04 -2.25 -10.07
C VAL A 62 -6.73 -1.84 -10.74
N HIS A 63 -6.74 -0.73 -11.44
CA HIS A 63 -5.53 -0.11 -11.98
C HIS A 63 -4.75 0.61 -10.88
N ASN A 64 -3.45 0.80 -11.07
CA ASN A 64 -2.56 1.30 -10.00
C ASN A 64 -2.29 2.81 -10.04
N GLU A 65 -2.80 3.57 -11.03
CA GLU A 65 -2.47 4.98 -11.19
C GLU A 65 -2.81 5.80 -9.94
N LEU A 66 -4.02 5.62 -9.39
CA LEU A 66 -4.45 6.30 -8.18
C LEU A 66 -3.59 5.93 -6.96
N ILE A 67 -3.21 4.65 -6.88
CA ILE A 67 -2.34 4.13 -5.80
C ILE A 67 -0.99 4.83 -5.86
N ILE A 68 -0.36 4.85 -7.04
CA ILE A 68 0.97 5.46 -7.26
C ILE A 68 0.92 6.97 -7.04
N GLU A 69 -0.14 7.63 -7.49
CA GLU A 69 -0.30 9.07 -7.27
C GLU A 69 -0.42 9.41 -5.77
N ASN A 70 -1.21 8.65 -5.02
CA ASN A 70 -1.32 8.84 -3.57
C ASN A 70 0.02 8.56 -2.86
N LEU A 71 0.74 7.52 -3.28
CA LEU A 71 2.06 7.20 -2.75
C LEU A 71 3.06 8.35 -3.00
N ALA A 72 3.16 8.79 -4.25
CA ALA A 72 4.05 9.88 -4.65
C ALA A 72 3.73 11.18 -3.88
N TRP A 73 2.45 11.49 -3.75
CA TRP A 73 2.01 12.66 -2.99
C TRP A 73 2.43 12.56 -1.52
N ALA A 74 2.17 11.42 -0.87
CA ALA A 74 2.52 11.23 0.55
C ALA A 74 4.04 11.42 0.78
N ILE A 75 4.86 10.84 -0.08
CA ILE A 75 6.33 10.99 -0.02
C ILE A 75 6.72 12.46 -0.23
N SER A 76 6.12 13.14 -1.21
CA SER A 76 6.41 14.56 -1.50
C SER A 76 6.06 15.50 -0.35
N GLN A 77 5.09 15.13 0.49
CA GLN A 77 4.70 15.89 1.68
C GLN A 77 5.57 15.61 2.91
N GLY A 78 6.57 14.73 2.79
CA GLY A 78 7.42 14.35 3.91
C GLY A 78 6.73 13.45 4.95
N ILE A 79 5.60 12.82 4.58
CA ILE A 79 4.95 11.83 5.43
C ILE A 79 5.85 10.60 5.50
N GLU A 80 5.98 10.01 6.69
CA GLU A 80 6.75 8.79 6.86
C GLU A 80 6.01 7.62 6.19
N VAL A 81 6.58 7.13 5.09
CA VAL A 81 6.00 6.05 4.29
C VAL A 81 7.01 4.92 4.15
N LEU A 82 6.56 3.70 4.43
CA LEU A 82 7.29 2.48 4.13
C LEU A 82 6.55 1.72 3.03
N PRO A 83 6.97 1.84 1.75
CA PRO A 83 6.47 0.98 0.70
C PRO A 83 6.80 -0.48 1.02
N ARG A 84 5.82 -1.37 0.84
CA ARG A 84 5.96 -2.81 1.02
C ARG A 84 5.58 -3.52 -0.26
N ILE A 85 6.38 -4.51 -0.63
CA ILE A 85 6.15 -5.32 -1.81
C ILE A 85 5.83 -6.75 -1.35
N PRO A 86 4.56 -7.15 -1.37
CA PRO A 86 4.21 -8.57 -1.21
C PRO A 86 4.73 -9.31 -2.44
N VAL A 87 5.73 -10.16 -2.27
CA VAL A 87 6.30 -10.96 -3.38
C VAL A 87 5.41 -12.17 -3.59
N ILE A 88 4.71 -12.20 -4.72
CA ILE A 88 3.71 -13.23 -5.04
C ILE A 88 4.22 -14.02 -6.23
N PRO A 89 4.38 -15.36 -6.12
CA PRO A 89 4.81 -16.22 -7.21
C PRO A 89 3.92 -16.05 -8.45
N ASP A 90 4.56 -16.05 -9.62
CA ASP A 90 3.90 -15.92 -10.94
C ASP A 90 3.13 -14.59 -11.15
N PHE A 91 3.29 -13.62 -10.26
CA PHE A 91 2.64 -12.32 -10.37
C PHE A 91 3.63 -11.15 -10.44
N ASN A 92 4.56 -11.06 -9.48
CA ASN A 92 5.51 -9.95 -9.39
C ASN A 92 6.92 -10.40 -8.97
N ASP A 93 7.27 -11.67 -9.18
CA ASP A 93 8.52 -12.26 -8.69
C ASP A 93 9.61 -12.44 -9.75
N SER A 94 9.39 -11.97 -10.99
CA SER A 94 10.39 -12.03 -12.05
C SER A 94 11.49 -10.97 -11.89
N LEU A 95 12.62 -11.15 -12.58
CA LEU A 95 13.69 -10.14 -12.63
C LEU A 95 13.22 -8.83 -13.30
N ASP A 96 12.34 -8.92 -14.29
CA ASP A 96 11.76 -7.74 -14.93
C ASP A 96 10.80 -7.00 -13.99
N ASP A 97 10.04 -7.73 -13.19
CA ASP A 97 9.21 -7.14 -12.12
C ASP A 97 10.07 -6.43 -11.09
N ALA A 98 11.17 -7.03 -10.67
CA ALA A 98 12.11 -6.41 -9.73
C ALA A 98 12.65 -5.08 -10.26
N LYS A 99 13.03 -5.03 -11.54
CA LYS A 99 13.50 -3.80 -12.21
C LYS A 99 12.39 -2.76 -12.31
N GLY A 100 11.19 -3.16 -12.72
CA GLY A 100 10.04 -2.27 -12.86
C GLY A 100 9.62 -1.67 -11.52
N ILE A 101 9.56 -2.48 -10.46
CA ILE A 101 9.26 -2.02 -9.10
C ILE A 101 10.35 -1.06 -8.59
N ALA A 102 11.62 -1.39 -8.78
CA ALA A 102 12.71 -0.52 -8.38
C ALA A 102 12.67 0.84 -9.10
N ALA A 103 12.38 0.85 -10.41
CA ALA A 103 12.22 2.07 -11.18
C ALA A 103 11.04 2.91 -10.67
N LEU A 104 9.89 2.29 -10.39
CA LEU A 104 8.74 2.96 -9.84
C LEU A 104 9.03 3.60 -8.48
N LEU A 105 9.64 2.84 -7.57
CA LEU A 105 9.97 3.34 -6.23
C LEU A 105 10.96 4.51 -6.28
N ASN A 106 11.94 4.44 -7.17
CA ASN A 106 12.87 5.54 -7.41
C ASN A 106 12.15 6.77 -7.96
N GLN A 107 11.25 6.59 -8.92
CA GLN A 107 10.46 7.68 -9.53
C GLN A 107 9.60 8.42 -8.51
N VAL A 108 8.96 7.71 -7.58
CA VAL A 108 8.14 8.34 -6.53
C VAL A 108 8.96 8.90 -5.37
N GLY A 109 10.28 8.72 -5.37
CA GLY A 109 11.18 9.26 -4.34
C GLY A 109 11.27 8.42 -3.07
N ALA A 110 10.91 7.14 -3.11
CA ALA A 110 11.03 6.25 -1.97
C ALA A 110 12.51 6.05 -1.59
N LYS A 111 12.81 6.09 -0.28
CA LYS A 111 14.18 5.91 0.26
C LYS A 111 14.39 4.54 0.88
N LYS A 112 13.33 3.82 1.13
CA LYS A 112 13.34 2.49 1.75
C LYS A 112 12.16 1.68 1.22
N VAL A 113 12.26 0.38 1.32
CA VAL A 113 11.23 -0.58 0.94
C VAL A 113 11.32 -1.81 1.81
N GLN A 114 10.21 -2.44 2.09
CA GLN A 114 10.14 -3.74 2.76
C GLN A 114 9.60 -4.78 1.78
N LEU A 115 10.30 -5.88 1.65
CA LEU A 115 9.81 -7.04 0.92
C LEU A 115 9.08 -7.97 1.89
N LEU A 116 7.87 -8.38 1.51
CA LEU A 116 7.08 -9.34 2.26
C LEU A 116 7.11 -10.67 1.52
N PRO A 117 7.87 -11.66 2.00
CA PRO A 117 7.92 -12.96 1.33
C PRO A 117 6.56 -13.66 1.41
N PHE A 118 6.27 -14.45 0.37
CA PHE A 118 5.08 -15.29 0.35
C PHE A 118 5.21 -16.39 1.41
N HIS A 119 4.21 -16.54 2.27
CA HIS A 119 4.17 -17.57 3.31
C HIS A 119 3.18 -18.69 2.97
N GLN A 120 3.57 -19.95 3.24
CA GLN A 120 2.72 -21.14 3.05
C GLN A 120 1.36 -21.05 3.78
N PHE A 121 1.25 -20.26 4.83
CA PHE A 121 -0.04 -19.98 5.49
C PHE A 121 -1.03 -19.25 4.57
N GLY A 122 -0.55 -18.52 3.57
CA GLY A 122 -1.37 -17.95 2.51
C GLY A 122 -1.90 -18.99 1.52
N GLU A 123 -1.15 -20.07 1.26
CA GLU A 123 -1.57 -21.19 0.40
C GLU A 123 -2.79 -21.91 0.95
N ASN A 124 -2.86 -22.11 2.26
CA ASN A 124 -4.02 -22.71 2.91
C ASN A 124 -5.28 -21.83 2.79
N LYS A 125 -5.14 -20.52 2.79
CA LYS A 125 -6.24 -19.61 2.47
C LYS A 125 -6.64 -19.67 0.99
N LEU A 126 -5.69 -19.89 0.09
CA LEU A 126 -5.93 -20.11 -1.35
C LEU A 126 -6.75 -21.36 -1.62
N SER A 127 -6.51 -22.44 -0.88
CA SER A 127 -7.24 -23.70 -1.04
C SER A 127 -8.67 -23.62 -0.49
N PHE A 128 -8.94 -22.72 0.45
CA PHE A 128 -10.26 -22.55 1.07
C PHE A 128 -11.16 -21.51 0.42
N THR A 129 -10.60 -20.46 -0.17
CA THR A 129 -11.39 -19.40 -0.82
C THR A 129 -10.59 -18.74 -1.94
N ARG A 130 -10.74 -19.27 -3.14
CA ARG A 130 -10.15 -18.69 -4.37
C ARG A 130 -10.58 -17.24 -4.64
N LYS A 131 -11.56 -16.73 -3.87
CA LYS A 131 -12.11 -15.36 -3.98
C LYS A 131 -11.50 -14.34 -3.00
N ASP A 132 -10.82 -14.78 -1.95
CA ASP A 132 -10.43 -13.88 -0.85
C ASP A 132 -8.94 -13.49 -0.83
N LEU A 133 -8.19 -13.88 -1.85
CA LEU A 133 -6.74 -13.64 -1.91
C LEU A 133 -6.36 -12.24 -2.35
N PHE A 134 -7.31 -11.51 -2.90
CA PHE A 134 -7.09 -10.20 -3.50
C PHE A 134 -7.89 -9.07 -2.82
N LEU A 135 -8.42 -9.35 -1.65
CA LEU A 135 -9.03 -8.31 -0.82
C LEU A 135 -8.01 -7.61 0.06
#